data_364736e672dff5a8231960575e3c7427
#
_entry.id   364736e672dff5a8231960575e3c7427
#
_cell.length_a   1.000
_cell.length_b   1.000
_cell.length_c   1.000
_cell.angle_alpha   90.00
_cell.angle_beta   90.00
_cell.angle_gamma   90.00
#
_symmetry.space_group_name_H-M   'P 1'
#
loop_
_entity.id
_entity.type
_entity.pdbx_description
1 polymer ?
#
loop_
_entity_poly.entity_id
_entity_poly.type
_entity_poly.pdbx_seq_one_letter_code
_entity_poly.pdbx_strand_id
1 'polypeptide(L)'
;AGKYVFVPRGKNMQALSDHNLTIADAQSEILGLVVGNYYKGPKQDFDPAQPGDIWEFKRDVDGEQFYVKLKIQNRNGQDVLKCLSFHDDDFR
;
A
#
# COMPACT_ATOMS: atom_id res chain seq x y z
N ALA A 1 -16.41 8.75 -6.49
CA ALA A 1 -15.71 8.07 -5.41
C ALA A 1 -14.78 7.00 -5.96
N GLY A 2 -13.60 6.90 -5.38
CA GLY A 2 -12.62 5.92 -5.78
C GLY A 2 -12.90 4.54 -5.21
N LYS A 3 -12.18 3.56 -5.73
CA LYS A 3 -12.24 2.18 -5.27
C LYS A 3 -10.93 1.84 -4.55
N TYR A 4 -11.04 1.06 -3.48
CA TYR A 4 -9.88 0.60 -2.74
C TYR A 4 -9.79 -0.92 -2.79
N VAL A 5 -8.59 -1.43 -3.04
CA VAL A 5 -8.34 -2.87 -3.06
C VAL A 5 -7.07 -3.16 -2.27
N PHE A 6 -7.17 -4.07 -1.30
CA PHE A 6 -6.01 -4.61 -0.60
C PHE A 6 -5.62 -5.93 -1.27
N VAL A 7 -4.39 -5.98 -1.81
CA VAL A 7 -3.93 -7.18 -2.51
C VAL A 7 -3.49 -8.22 -1.47
N PRO A 8 -4.12 -9.40 -1.45
CA PRO A 8 -3.87 -10.40 -0.40
C PRO A 8 -2.64 -11.27 -0.71
N ARG A 9 -1.49 -10.64 -0.93
CA ARG A 9 -0.23 -11.36 -1.08
C ARG A 9 0.16 -12.01 0.24
N GLY A 10 0.88 -13.14 0.17
CA GLY A 10 1.27 -13.88 1.35
C GLY A 10 1.99 -13.04 2.39
N LYS A 11 2.93 -12.19 1.94
CA LYS A 11 3.70 -11.33 2.84
C LYS A 11 2.81 -10.30 3.55
N ASN A 12 1.81 -9.75 2.83
CA ASN A 12 0.86 -8.80 3.41
C ASN A 12 -0.03 -9.49 4.44
N MET A 13 -0.55 -10.66 4.10
CA MET A 13 -1.42 -11.40 5.02
C MET A 13 -0.66 -11.90 6.25
N GLN A 14 0.60 -12.29 6.06
CA GLN A 14 1.45 -12.69 7.18
C GLN A 14 1.69 -11.53 8.13
N ALA A 15 1.95 -10.33 7.61
CA ALA A 15 2.15 -9.15 8.44
C ALA A 15 0.89 -8.81 9.25
N LEU A 16 -0.29 -8.91 8.65
CA LEU A 16 -1.53 -8.68 9.37
C LEU A 16 -1.67 -9.66 10.53
N SER A 17 -1.38 -10.94 10.28
CA SER A 17 -1.45 -11.97 11.31
C SER A 17 -0.43 -11.72 12.42
N ASP A 18 0.81 -11.41 12.05
CA ASP A 18 1.91 -11.20 13.01
C ASP A 18 1.64 -10.03 13.95
N HIS A 19 0.95 -8.99 13.44
CA HIS A 19 0.67 -7.78 14.21
C HIS A 19 -0.77 -7.70 14.70
N ASN A 20 -1.53 -8.77 14.52
CA ASN A 20 -2.92 -8.85 14.97
C ASN A 20 -3.78 -7.73 14.38
N LEU A 21 -3.60 -7.47 13.08
CA LEU A 21 -4.32 -6.43 12.35
C LEU A 21 -5.33 -7.05 11.40
N THR A 22 -6.40 -6.29 11.12
CA THR A 22 -7.38 -6.64 10.09
C THR A 22 -7.06 -5.88 8.80
N ILE A 23 -7.70 -6.27 7.70
CA ILE A 23 -7.61 -5.50 6.45
C ILE A 23 -8.14 -4.08 6.65
N ALA A 24 -9.19 -3.93 7.46
CA ALA A 24 -9.73 -2.61 7.79
C ALA A 24 -8.70 -1.76 8.57
N ASP A 25 -7.94 -2.38 9.46
CA ASP A 25 -6.86 -1.68 10.18
C ASP A 25 -5.80 -1.17 9.20
N ALA A 26 -5.40 -2.01 8.24
CA ALA A 26 -4.44 -1.61 7.21
C ALA A 26 -4.97 -0.43 6.39
N GLN A 27 -6.24 -0.45 6.02
CA GLN A 27 -6.86 0.66 5.30
C GLN A 27 -6.82 1.94 6.11
N SER A 28 -7.08 1.87 7.41
CA SER A 28 -7.01 3.04 8.29
C SER A 28 -5.60 3.62 8.33
N GLU A 29 -4.58 2.78 8.40
CA GLU A 29 -3.20 3.25 8.37
C GLU A 29 -2.85 3.92 7.04
N ILE A 30 -3.33 3.37 5.93
CA ILE A 30 -3.10 3.94 4.60
C ILE A 30 -3.78 5.30 4.48
N LEU A 31 -5.00 5.43 4.98
CA LEU A 31 -5.73 6.71 4.98
C LEU A 31 -5.05 7.75 5.87
N GLY A 32 -4.26 7.32 6.84
CA GLY A 32 -3.51 8.20 7.73
C GLY A 32 -2.14 8.62 7.20
N LEU A 33 -1.73 8.17 6.01
CA LEU A 33 -0.43 8.53 5.45
C LEU A 33 -0.33 10.05 5.25
N VAL A 34 0.84 10.59 5.59
CA VAL A 34 1.15 12.02 5.43
C VAL A 34 2.44 12.17 4.62
N VAL A 35 2.75 13.40 4.22
CA VAL A 35 3.94 13.69 3.39
C VAL A 35 5.21 13.15 4.04
N GLY A 36 5.32 13.19 5.36
CA GLY A 36 6.48 12.67 6.08
C GLY A 36 6.69 11.16 5.92
N ASN A 37 5.69 10.42 5.47
CA ASN A 37 5.80 8.99 5.22
C ASN A 37 6.30 8.65 3.81
N TYR A 38 6.34 9.64 2.92
CA TYR A 38 6.76 9.45 1.53
C TYR A 38 8.19 8.92 1.46
N TYR A 39 8.40 7.92 0.63
CA TYR A 39 9.70 7.32 0.41
C TYR A 39 10.16 7.43 -1.05
N LYS A 40 9.36 6.91 -1.98
CA LYS A 40 9.68 6.93 -3.41
C LYS A 40 8.42 7.06 -4.26
N GLY A 41 8.61 7.52 -5.50
CA GLY A 41 7.58 7.55 -6.53
C GLY A 41 7.17 8.96 -6.91
N PRO A 42 6.27 9.10 -7.87
CA PRO A 42 5.64 8.00 -8.59
C PRO A 42 6.58 7.37 -9.61
N LYS A 43 6.37 6.10 -9.91
CA LYS A 43 6.99 5.43 -11.04
C LYS A 43 5.93 4.58 -11.75
N GLN A 44 6.09 4.42 -13.06
CA GLN A 44 5.15 3.62 -13.82
C GLN A 44 5.35 2.14 -13.55
N ASP A 45 4.23 1.41 -13.54
CA ASP A 45 4.30 -0.04 -13.55
C ASP A 45 4.77 -0.49 -14.92
N PHE A 46 5.74 -1.40 -14.96
CA PHE A 46 6.29 -1.90 -16.21
C PHE A 46 5.35 -2.85 -16.96
N ASP A 47 4.30 -3.33 -16.31
CA ASP A 47 3.34 -4.22 -16.95
C ASP A 47 2.33 -3.38 -17.76
N PRO A 48 2.41 -3.41 -19.12
CA PRO A 48 1.48 -2.62 -19.94
C PRO A 48 0.03 -3.07 -19.82
N ALA A 49 -0.20 -4.29 -19.35
CA ALA A 49 -1.56 -4.78 -19.12
C ALA A 49 -2.17 -4.22 -17.84
N GLN A 50 -1.34 -3.66 -16.95
CA GLN A 50 -1.80 -3.09 -15.69
C GLN A 50 -1.14 -1.73 -15.43
N PRO A 51 -1.46 -0.74 -16.26
CA PRO A 51 -0.84 0.59 -16.12
C PRO A 51 -1.26 1.25 -14.82
N GLY A 52 -0.42 2.15 -14.34
CA GLY A 52 -0.70 2.93 -13.13
C GLY A 52 0.58 3.47 -12.53
N ASP A 53 0.43 4.41 -11.61
CA ASP A 53 1.54 5.02 -10.90
C ASP A 53 1.72 4.35 -9.55
N ILE A 54 2.97 4.03 -9.23
CA ILE A 54 3.34 3.36 -7.99
C ILE A 54 4.03 4.35 -7.06
N TRP A 55 3.53 4.41 -5.82
CA TRP A 55 4.06 5.24 -4.75
C TRP A 55 4.47 4.36 -3.59
N GLU A 56 5.60 4.68 -2.96
CA GLU A 56 6.12 3.92 -1.83
C GLU A 56 6.22 4.83 -0.61
N PHE A 57 5.82 4.29 0.54
CA PHE A 57 5.81 5.01 1.81
C PHE A 57 6.39 4.11 2.91
N LYS A 58 6.87 4.76 3.97
CA LYS A 58 7.27 4.07 5.20
C LYS A 58 6.50 4.70 6.35
N ARG A 59 5.93 3.87 7.21
CA ARG A 59 5.08 4.32 8.30
C ARG A 59 5.25 3.43 9.51
N ASP A 60 5.31 4.03 10.69
CA ASP A 60 5.28 3.27 11.93
C ASP A 60 3.87 2.77 12.18
N VAL A 61 3.74 1.47 12.36
CA VAL A 61 2.49 0.81 12.70
C VAL A 61 2.77 -0.03 13.93
N ASP A 62 2.12 0.29 15.04
CA ASP A 62 2.25 -0.46 16.28
C ASP A 62 3.73 -0.60 16.73
N GLY A 63 4.51 0.47 16.56
CA GLY A 63 5.92 0.49 16.96
C GLY A 63 6.90 -0.11 15.97
N GLU A 64 6.42 -0.65 14.86
CA GLU A 64 7.26 -1.23 13.81
C GLU A 64 7.18 -0.41 12.54
N GLN A 65 8.31 -0.28 11.83
CA GLN A 65 8.30 0.40 10.54
C GLN A 65 7.76 -0.53 9.47
N PHE A 66 6.68 -0.10 8.82
CA PHE A 66 6.08 -0.82 7.71
C PHE A 66 6.47 -0.18 6.38
N TYR A 67 6.62 -1.04 5.37
CA TYR A 67 6.75 -0.64 3.98
C TYR A 67 5.38 -0.72 3.32
N VAL A 68 4.95 0.39 2.73
CA VAL A 68 3.63 0.50 2.08
C VAL A 68 3.84 0.86 0.62
N LYS A 69 3.27 0.07 -0.27
CA LYS A 69 3.35 0.31 -1.70
C LYS A 69 1.94 0.43 -2.25
N LEU A 70 1.64 1.58 -2.82
CA LEU A 70 0.33 1.89 -3.36
C LEU A 70 0.42 2.07 -4.88
N LYS A 71 -0.62 1.63 -5.58
CA LYS A 71 -0.75 1.84 -7.01
C LYS A 71 -2.06 2.53 -7.28
N ILE A 72 -2.02 3.59 -8.07
CA ILE A 72 -3.20 4.33 -8.48
C ILE A 72 -3.45 4.07 -9.95
N GLN A 73 -4.64 3.56 -10.26
CA GLN A 73 -5.08 3.29 -11.62
C GLN A 73 -6.35 4.07 -11.91
N ASN A 74 -6.51 4.52 -13.16
CA ASN A 74 -7.79 5.05 -13.63
C ASN A 74 -8.38 4.02 -14.60
N ARG A 75 -9.57 3.53 -14.28
CA ARG A 75 -10.29 2.57 -15.12
C ARG A 75 -11.66 3.12 -15.44
N ASN A 76 -11.93 3.36 -16.71
CA ASN A 76 -13.23 3.84 -17.18
C ASN A 76 -13.68 5.10 -16.43
N GLY A 77 -12.74 6.02 -16.20
CA GLY A 77 -13.04 7.27 -15.49
C GLY A 77 -13.11 7.14 -13.97
N GLN A 78 -12.85 5.97 -13.41
CA GLN A 78 -12.87 5.73 -11.97
C GLN A 78 -11.46 5.46 -11.47
N ASP A 79 -11.05 6.17 -10.41
CA ASP A 79 -9.76 5.91 -9.75
C ASP A 79 -9.86 4.67 -8.88
N VAL A 80 -8.83 3.83 -8.98
CA VAL A 80 -8.70 2.63 -8.15
C VAL A 80 -7.38 2.72 -7.42
N LEU A 81 -7.42 2.66 -6.09
CA LEU A 81 -6.25 2.62 -5.23
C LEU A 81 -6.01 1.17 -4.80
N LYS A 82 -4.86 0.62 -5.18
CA LYS A 82 -4.46 -0.72 -4.78
C LYS A 82 -3.34 -0.66 -3.77
N CYS A 83 -3.50 -1.34 -2.65
CA CYS A 83 -2.40 -1.57 -1.72
C CYS A 83 -1.68 -2.84 -2.15
N LEU A 84 -0.51 -2.68 -2.76
CA LEU A 84 0.29 -3.80 -3.24
C LEU A 84 1.13 -4.42 -2.14
N SER A 85 1.61 -3.60 -1.21
CA SER A 85 2.46 -4.04 -0.11
C SER A 85 2.07 -3.31 1.17
N PHE A 86 1.92 -4.06 2.24
CA PHE A 86 1.71 -3.54 3.59
C PHE A 86 2.30 -4.57 4.55
N HIS A 87 3.57 -4.40 4.88
CA HIS A 87 4.28 -5.37 5.71
C HIS A 87 5.49 -4.71 6.35
N ASP A 88 6.08 -5.41 7.32
CA ASP A 88 7.29 -4.95 7.99
C ASP A 88 8.36 -4.61 6.96
N ASP A 89 9.08 -3.52 7.22
CA ASP A 89 10.19 -3.10 6.38
C ASP A 89 11.43 -3.91 6.76
N ASP A 90 11.77 -4.88 5.92
CA ASP A 90 12.92 -5.76 6.14
C ASP A 90 14.24 -5.10 5.76
N PHE A 91 14.19 -3.97 5.07
CA PHE A 91 15.38 -3.25 4.62
C PHE A 91 15.75 -2.18 5.64
N ARG A 92 16.84 -2.37 6.29
CA ARG A 92 17.34 -1.45 7.32
C ARG A 92 18.69 -0.90 6.95
#